data_d1a4266f1db202a84c1e7c6de64ebdce
#
_entry.id   d1a4266f1db202a84c1e7c6de64ebdce
#
_cell.length_a   1.000
_cell.length_b   1.000
_cell.length_c   1.000
_cell.angle_alpha   90.00
_cell.angle_beta   90.00
_cell.angle_gamma   90.00
#
_symmetry.space_group_name_H-M   'P 1'
#
loop_
_entity.id
_entity.type
_entity.pdbx_description
1 polymer ?
#
loop_
_entity_poly.entity_id
_entity_poly.type
_entity_poly.pdbx_seq_one_letter_code
_entity_poly.pdbx_strand_id
1 'polypeptide(L)'
;QRDTGWVQYYGESSQEVLDTIIQSYILAEALDIPVMVVLDAFYQSHTSENIWVPDAELVDEFLPPKALKGNEIDPNDPKDFGGLVPPEHYGKFNTDYWADINKVEDLSEKIAKRFEKQFGRKYSNVEAVNIGKQTKIVLVTLSSITTTARGVIKKYPDVGLLKLRLFKTFPRK
;
A
#
# COMPACT_ATOMS: atom_id res chain seq x y z
N GLN A 1 4.09 -13.19 7.12
CA GLN A 1 3.03 -12.55 6.28
C GLN A 1 3.47 -12.27 4.85
N ARG A 2 4.79 -12.13 4.59
CA ARG A 2 5.31 -11.84 3.23
C ARG A 2 4.77 -12.79 2.14
N ASP A 3 4.57 -14.05 2.47
CA ASP A 3 4.21 -15.11 1.51
C ASP A 3 2.72 -15.52 1.58
N THR A 4 1.89 -14.74 2.30
CA THR A 4 0.45 -15.05 2.48
C THR A 4 -0.44 -14.53 1.34
N GLY A 5 0.12 -13.81 0.38
CA GLY A 5 -0.64 -13.25 -0.73
C GLY A 5 -1.24 -11.87 -0.49
N TRP A 6 -1.11 -11.28 0.69
CA TRP A 6 -1.59 -9.94 0.97
C TRP A 6 -0.70 -8.88 0.32
N VAL A 7 -1.30 -7.85 -0.24
CA VAL A 7 -0.57 -6.62 -0.57
C VAL A 7 -0.13 -5.95 0.73
N GLN A 8 1.11 -5.46 0.79
CA GLN A 8 1.66 -4.91 2.03
C GLN A 8 2.23 -3.52 1.78
N TYR A 9 1.69 -2.53 2.50
CA TYR A 9 2.22 -1.19 2.59
C TYR A 9 2.86 -0.95 3.95
N TYR A 10 3.95 -0.18 3.96
CA TYR A 10 4.64 0.24 5.18
C TYR A 10 4.59 1.77 5.29
N GLY A 11 3.95 2.27 6.34
CA GLY A 11 3.85 3.70 6.62
C GLY A 11 5.08 4.22 7.34
N GLU A 12 5.60 5.38 6.93
CA GLU A 12 6.74 6.06 7.56
C GLU A 12 6.32 6.88 8.80
N SER A 13 5.10 7.43 8.77
CA SER A 13 4.53 8.28 9.82
C SER A 13 3.06 7.93 10.06
N SER A 14 2.50 8.38 11.18
CA SER A 14 1.08 8.18 11.48
C SER A 14 0.17 8.81 10.42
N GLN A 15 0.57 9.95 9.84
CA GLN A 15 -0.16 10.55 8.71
C GLN A 15 -0.16 9.65 7.48
N GLU A 16 1.00 9.09 7.14
CA GLU A 16 1.08 8.19 5.99
C GLU A 16 0.29 6.90 6.20
N VAL A 17 0.24 6.39 7.44
CA VAL A 17 -0.58 5.23 7.78
C VAL A 17 -2.06 5.51 7.52
N LEU A 18 -2.59 6.64 8.04
CA LEU A 18 -3.98 7.05 7.80
C LEU A 18 -4.29 7.18 6.31
N ASP A 19 -3.45 7.91 5.59
CA ASP A 19 -3.62 8.16 4.17
C ASP A 19 -3.53 6.89 3.33
N THR A 20 -2.66 5.96 3.75
CA THR A 20 -2.52 4.66 3.10
C THR A 20 -3.73 3.77 3.34
N ILE A 21 -4.34 3.81 4.53
CA ILE A 21 -5.58 3.08 4.80
C ILE A 21 -6.67 3.52 3.83
N ILE A 22 -6.87 4.83 3.66
CA ILE A 22 -7.88 5.37 2.72
C ILE A 22 -7.61 4.88 1.30
N GLN A 23 -6.36 4.93 0.84
CA GLN A 23 -5.96 4.45 -0.49
C GLN A 23 -6.14 2.93 -0.65
N SER A 24 -5.90 2.17 0.43
CA SER A 24 -5.95 0.71 0.43
C SER A 24 -7.35 0.16 0.15
N TYR A 25 -8.39 0.86 0.59
CA TYR A 25 -9.78 0.44 0.30
C TYR A 25 -10.04 0.39 -1.21
N ILE A 26 -9.62 1.41 -1.95
CA ILE A 26 -9.80 1.40 -3.42
C ILE A 26 -9.06 0.23 -4.05
N LEU A 27 -7.81 -0.02 -3.62
CA LEU A 27 -7.01 -1.10 -4.17
C LEU A 27 -7.63 -2.47 -3.86
N ALA A 28 -7.99 -2.69 -2.60
CA ALA A 28 -8.57 -3.95 -2.15
C ALA A 28 -9.87 -4.27 -2.86
N GLU A 29 -10.76 -3.30 -2.98
CA GLU A 29 -12.06 -3.49 -3.65
C GLU A 29 -11.95 -3.60 -5.16
N ALA A 30 -10.96 -2.94 -5.78
CA ALA A 30 -10.76 -3.04 -7.23
C ALA A 30 -10.30 -4.43 -7.67
N LEU A 31 -9.48 -5.09 -6.85
CA LEU A 31 -8.85 -6.36 -7.19
C LEU A 31 -9.37 -7.57 -6.38
N ASP A 32 -10.25 -7.34 -5.38
CA ASP A 32 -10.68 -8.36 -4.40
C ASP A 32 -9.50 -9.06 -3.71
N ILE A 33 -8.44 -8.29 -3.40
CA ILE A 33 -7.23 -8.78 -2.74
C ILE A 33 -7.10 -8.11 -1.37
N PRO A 34 -6.78 -8.87 -0.30
CA PRO A 34 -6.56 -8.28 1.00
C PRO A 34 -5.31 -7.38 1.02
N VAL A 35 -5.41 -6.23 1.65
CA VAL A 35 -4.33 -5.26 1.81
C VAL A 35 -4.00 -5.08 3.28
N MET A 36 -2.72 -5.12 3.60
CA MET A 36 -2.18 -4.89 4.93
C MET A 36 -1.44 -3.55 4.96
N VAL A 37 -1.82 -2.68 5.87
CA VAL A 37 -1.08 -1.47 6.18
C VAL A 37 -0.32 -1.68 7.47
N VAL A 38 1.00 -1.60 7.40
CA VAL A 38 1.92 -1.92 8.50
C VAL A 38 2.48 -0.63 9.08
N LEU A 39 2.47 -0.56 10.40
CA LEU A 39 3.10 0.48 11.20
C LEU A 39 4.02 -0.14 12.25
N ASP A 40 5.08 0.57 12.64
CA ASP A 40 6.03 0.06 13.61
C ASP A 40 5.46 0.11 15.03
N ALA A 41 5.60 -1.01 15.74
CA ALA A 41 5.27 -1.09 17.14
C ALA A 41 6.15 -0.12 17.95
N PHE A 42 5.59 0.48 18.99
CA PHE A 42 6.15 1.50 19.87
C PHE A 42 6.46 2.83 19.19
N TYR A 43 7.17 2.87 18.09
CA TYR A 43 7.57 4.12 17.41
C TYR A 43 6.39 4.87 16.78
N GLN A 44 5.40 4.16 16.28
CA GLN A 44 4.19 4.75 15.69
C GLN A 44 2.93 4.43 16.51
N SER A 45 2.85 3.21 17.09
CA SER A 45 1.65 2.76 17.79
C SER A 45 1.51 3.28 19.24
N HIS A 46 2.61 3.76 19.86
CA HIS A 46 2.64 4.22 21.25
C HIS A 46 3.08 5.69 21.40
N THR A 47 3.28 6.40 20.31
CA THR A 47 3.59 7.83 20.28
C THR A 47 2.37 8.64 19.87
N SER A 48 2.32 9.90 20.29
CA SER A 48 1.30 10.85 19.85
C SER A 48 1.91 11.79 18.80
N GLU A 49 1.31 11.86 17.64
CA GLU A 49 1.69 12.75 16.56
C GLU A 49 0.48 13.58 16.11
N ASN A 50 0.74 14.82 15.69
CA ASN A 50 -0.28 15.60 15.04
C ASN A 50 -0.51 15.09 13.62
N ILE A 51 -1.74 14.70 13.32
CA ILE A 51 -2.15 14.29 11.98
C ILE A 51 -3.31 15.16 11.51
N TRP A 52 -3.40 15.36 10.22
CA TRP A 52 -4.58 15.94 9.60
C TRP A 52 -5.56 14.82 9.24
N VAL A 53 -6.73 14.85 9.86
CA VAL A 53 -7.82 13.94 9.54
C VAL A 53 -8.70 14.61 8.48
N PRO A 54 -8.88 14.02 7.31
CA PRO A 54 -9.70 14.61 6.27
C PRO A 54 -11.19 14.60 6.66
N ASP A 55 -11.94 15.57 6.12
CA ASP A 55 -13.39 15.59 6.28
C ASP A 55 -14.02 14.35 5.64
N ALA A 56 -15.09 13.84 6.26
CA ALA A 56 -15.74 12.61 5.81
C ALA A 56 -16.24 12.71 4.36
N GLU A 57 -16.78 13.86 3.99
CA GLU A 57 -17.29 14.14 2.64
C GLU A 57 -16.18 14.01 1.59
N LEU A 58 -14.95 14.48 1.88
CA LEU A 58 -13.81 14.34 0.98
C LEU A 58 -13.36 12.88 0.84
N VAL A 59 -13.47 12.11 1.93
CA VAL A 59 -13.17 10.67 1.90
C VAL A 59 -14.24 9.92 1.08
N ASP A 60 -15.51 10.25 1.25
CA ASP A 60 -16.61 9.64 0.50
C ASP A 60 -16.51 9.93 -1.01
N GLU A 61 -16.09 11.14 -1.38
CA GLU A 61 -15.79 11.48 -2.79
C GLU A 61 -14.59 10.69 -3.34
N PHE A 62 -13.63 10.39 -2.49
CA PHE A 62 -12.44 9.62 -2.88
C PHE A 62 -12.73 8.13 -2.98
N LEU A 63 -13.53 7.59 -2.08
CA LEU A 63 -13.89 6.18 -2.07
C LEU A 63 -15.13 5.96 -2.93
N PRO A 64 -15.02 5.30 -4.10
CA PRO A 64 -16.19 5.00 -4.89
C PRO A 64 -17.12 4.05 -4.13
N PRO A 65 -18.43 4.11 -4.38
CA PRO A 65 -19.33 3.10 -3.85
C PRO A 65 -18.85 1.71 -4.26
N LYS A 66 -18.93 0.76 -3.34
CA LYS A 66 -18.57 -0.62 -3.63
C LYS A 66 -19.43 -1.14 -4.79
N ALA A 67 -18.80 -1.56 -5.86
CA ALA A 67 -19.47 -2.22 -6.96
C ALA A 67 -19.75 -3.68 -6.55
N LEU A 68 -21.02 -4.09 -6.66
CA LEU A 68 -21.41 -5.49 -6.48
C LEU A 68 -20.78 -6.32 -7.61
N LYS A 69 -20.00 -7.34 -7.26
CA LYS A 69 -19.24 -8.17 -8.21
C LYS A 69 -19.75 -9.62 -8.30
N GLY A 70 -20.89 -9.90 -7.70
CA GLY A 70 -21.48 -11.24 -7.69
C GLY A 70 -20.87 -12.18 -6.66
N ASN A 71 -20.06 -11.65 -5.73
CA ASN A 71 -19.53 -12.35 -4.56
C ASN A 71 -20.25 -11.97 -3.25
N GLU A 72 -21.40 -11.33 -3.37
CA GLU A 72 -22.29 -11.04 -2.26
C GLU A 72 -23.20 -12.25 -1.97
N ILE A 73 -23.70 -12.29 -0.73
CA ILE A 73 -24.71 -13.30 -0.34
C ILE A 73 -26.04 -12.95 -1.03
N ASP A 74 -26.45 -13.77 -1.98
CA ASP A 74 -27.77 -13.68 -2.62
C ASP A 74 -28.61 -14.91 -2.21
N PRO A 75 -29.71 -14.73 -1.46
CA PRO A 75 -30.59 -15.84 -1.08
C PRO A 75 -31.25 -16.54 -2.27
N ASN A 76 -31.36 -15.89 -3.44
CA ASN A 76 -31.96 -16.47 -4.64
C ASN A 76 -30.94 -17.20 -5.52
N ASP A 77 -29.65 -16.94 -5.33
CA ASP A 77 -28.53 -17.62 -6.00
C ASP A 77 -27.45 -17.96 -4.97
N PRO A 78 -27.72 -18.92 -4.07
CA PRO A 78 -26.82 -19.26 -2.96
C PRO A 78 -25.51 -19.84 -3.49
N LYS A 79 -24.39 -19.24 -3.04
CA LYS A 79 -23.02 -19.64 -3.40
C LYS A 79 -22.22 -19.95 -2.14
N ASP A 80 -21.30 -20.87 -2.26
CA ASP A 80 -20.30 -21.14 -1.23
C ASP A 80 -19.05 -20.27 -1.47
N PHE A 81 -18.65 -19.52 -0.45
CA PHE A 81 -17.44 -18.70 -0.46
C PHE A 81 -16.45 -19.26 0.56
N GLY A 82 -15.24 -19.56 0.11
CA GLY A 82 -14.18 -20.07 0.99
C GLY A 82 -14.21 -21.59 1.20
N GLY A 83 -14.81 -22.33 0.29
CA GLY A 83 -14.79 -23.78 0.28
C GLY A 83 -13.38 -24.37 0.07
N LEU A 84 -13.23 -25.66 0.34
CA LEU A 84 -12.00 -26.41 0.08
C LEU A 84 -11.68 -26.41 -1.42
N VAL A 85 -10.46 -25.97 -1.76
CA VAL A 85 -9.97 -26.00 -3.15
C VAL A 85 -9.14 -27.26 -3.36
N PRO A 86 -9.67 -28.26 -4.09
CA PRO A 86 -8.92 -29.46 -4.41
C PRO A 86 -7.74 -29.16 -5.35
N PRO A 87 -6.69 -30.02 -5.36
CA PRO A 87 -5.45 -29.77 -6.11
C PRO A 87 -5.64 -29.47 -7.60
N GLU A 88 -6.62 -30.11 -8.24
CA GLU A 88 -6.93 -29.91 -9.65
C GLU A 88 -7.42 -28.50 -10.00
N HIS A 89 -7.97 -27.76 -9.05
CA HIS A 89 -8.45 -26.41 -9.23
C HIS A 89 -7.46 -25.35 -8.70
N TYR A 90 -6.54 -25.72 -7.80
CA TYR A 90 -5.62 -24.80 -7.16
C TYR A 90 -4.77 -24.01 -8.16
N GLY A 91 -4.29 -24.68 -9.23
CA GLY A 91 -3.50 -24.03 -10.28
C GLY A 91 -4.21 -22.86 -10.94
N LYS A 92 -5.51 -23.00 -11.22
CA LYS A 92 -6.33 -21.93 -11.80
C LYS A 92 -6.47 -20.75 -10.84
N PHE A 93 -6.88 -20.99 -9.59
CA PHE A 93 -7.02 -19.94 -8.58
C PHE A 93 -5.72 -19.17 -8.38
N ASN A 94 -4.60 -19.89 -8.31
CA ASN A 94 -3.29 -19.27 -8.15
C ASN A 94 -2.91 -18.41 -9.38
N THR A 95 -3.22 -18.85 -10.59
CA THR A 95 -2.97 -18.09 -11.82
C THR A 95 -3.81 -16.82 -11.86
N ASP A 96 -5.10 -16.89 -11.53
CA ASP A 96 -6.00 -15.74 -11.49
C ASP A 96 -5.53 -14.73 -10.43
N TYR A 97 -5.16 -15.20 -9.24
CA TYR A 97 -4.60 -14.37 -8.19
C TYR A 97 -3.33 -13.63 -8.63
N TRP A 98 -2.38 -14.33 -9.30
CA TRP A 98 -1.16 -13.69 -9.78
C TRP A 98 -1.42 -12.69 -10.91
N ALA A 99 -2.44 -12.90 -11.72
CA ALA A 99 -2.87 -11.94 -12.74
C ALA A 99 -3.31 -10.62 -12.10
N ASP A 100 -4.02 -10.68 -10.96
CA ASP A 100 -4.46 -9.50 -10.24
C ASP A 100 -3.33 -8.85 -9.43
N ILE A 101 -2.46 -9.62 -8.80
CA ILE A 101 -1.27 -9.11 -8.11
C ILE A 101 -0.35 -8.31 -9.05
N ASN A 102 -0.23 -8.71 -10.30
CA ASN A 102 0.58 -7.98 -11.28
C ASN A 102 0.00 -6.59 -11.65
N LYS A 103 -1.28 -6.33 -11.35
CA LYS A 103 -1.91 -5.01 -11.56
C LYS A 103 -1.67 -4.05 -10.39
N VAL A 104 -1.27 -4.56 -9.22
CA VAL A 104 -1.15 -3.80 -7.96
C VAL A 104 -0.24 -2.60 -8.10
N GLU A 105 0.96 -2.76 -8.67
CA GLU A 105 1.96 -1.70 -8.77
C GLU A 105 1.43 -0.48 -9.54
N ASP A 106 0.88 -0.71 -10.73
CA ASP A 106 0.35 0.38 -11.58
C ASP A 106 -0.93 1.00 -11.00
N LEU A 107 -1.80 0.20 -10.40
CA LEU A 107 -3.03 0.69 -9.78
C LEU A 107 -2.72 1.52 -8.52
N SER A 108 -1.79 1.07 -7.69
CA SER A 108 -1.31 1.80 -6.52
C SER A 108 -0.79 3.20 -6.88
N GLU A 109 0.02 3.32 -7.94
CA GLU A 109 0.52 4.62 -8.41
C GLU A 109 -0.61 5.52 -8.93
N LYS A 110 -1.61 4.97 -9.60
CA LYS A 110 -2.78 5.74 -10.05
C LYS A 110 -3.60 6.26 -8.87
N ILE A 111 -3.81 5.41 -7.86
CA ILE A 111 -4.53 5.79 -6.63
C ILE A 111 -3.76 6.88 -5.89
N ALA A 112 -2.43 6.75 -5.74
CA ALA A 112 -1.59 7.73 -5.09
C ALA A 112 -1.63 9.10 -5.79
N LYS A 113 -1.60 9.14 -7.13
CA LYS A 113 -1.76 10.39 -7.90
C LYS A 113 -3.13 11.02 -7.72
N ARG A 114 -4.21 10.21 -7.69
CA ARG A 114 -5.56 10.71 -7.40
C ARG A 114 -5.64 11.27 -5.98
N PHE A 115 -5.02 10.59 -5.01
CA PHE A 115 -4.93 11.04 -3.63
C PHE A 115 -4.18 12.38 -3.51
N GLU A 116 -3.02 12.52 -4.17
CA GLU A 116 -2.27 13.77 -4.24
C GLU A 116 -3.14 14.94 -4.76
N LYS A 117 -3.89 14.70 -5.83
CA LYS A 117 -4.77 15.71 -6.42
C LYS A 117 -5.87 16.20 -5.47
N GLN A 118 -6.44 15.29 -4.66
CA GLN A 118 -7.57 15.60 -3.78
C GLN A 118 -7.14 16.10 -2.41
N PHE A 119 -6.08 15.51 -1.84
CA PHE A 119 -5.64 15.78 -0.47
C PHE A 119 -4.31 16.54 -0.38
N GLY A 120 -3.65 16.82 -1.50
CA GLY A 120 -2.40 17.59 -1.55
C GLY A 120 -1.16 16.87 -1.03
N ARG A 121 -1.25 15.61 -0.63
CA ARG A 121 -0.13 14.81 -0.12
C ARG A 121 0.29 13.75 -1.13
N LYS A 122 1.59 13.76 -1.44
CA LYS A 122 2.18 12.91 -2.45
C LYS A 122 2.75 11.63 -1.87
N TYR A 123 2.38 10.51 -2.47
CA TYR A 123 2.91 9.18 -2.17
C TYR A 123 3.30 8.47 -3.46
N SER A 124 4.24 7.52 -3.35
CA SER A 124 4.64 6.62 -4.43
C SER A 124 4.95 5.24 -3.86
N ASN A 125 5.00 4.23 -4.69
CA ASN A 125 5.38 2.88 -4.25
C ASN A 125 6.83 2.85 -3.76
N VAL A 126 7.69 3.62 -4.41
CA VAL A 126 9.09 3.83 -4.06
C VAL A 126 9.39 5.32 -4.12
N GLU A 127 10.12 5.83 -3.14
CA GLU A 127 10.59 7.21 -3.12
C GLU A 127 12.11 7.23 -3.08
N ALA A 128 12.71 7.96 -4.03
CA ALA A 128 14.16 8.18 -4.09
C ALA A 128 14.50 9.58 -3.57
N VAL A 129 15.42 9.66 -2.61
CA VAL A 129 15.88 10.92 -2.01
C VAL A 129 17.40 10.99 -2.10
N ASN A 130 17.93 12.12 -2.57
CA ASN A 130 19.36 12.37 -2.71
C ASN A 130 20.09 11.29 -3.52
N ILE A 131 19.45 10.74 -4.56
CA ILE A 131 20.06 9.78 -5.50
C ILE A 131 20.46 10.51 -6.77
N GLY A 132 21.75 10.52 -7.07
CA GLY A 132 22.33 11.21 -8.22
C GLY A 132 23.75 10.75 -8.52
N LYS A 133 24.45 11.47 -9.38
CA LYS A 133 25.81 11.10 -9.85
C LYS A 133 26.85 11.00 -8.73
N GLN A 134 26.67 11.74 -7.64
CA GLN A 134 27.57 11.73 -6.48
C GLN A 134 27.25 10.62 -5.45
N THR A 135 26.12 9.97 -5.58
CA THR A 135 25.68 8.95 -4.62
C THR A 135 26.57 7.71 -4.70
N LYS A 136 27.20 7.35 -3.59
CA LYS A 136 28.04 6.15 -3.46
C LYS A 136 27.34 5.04 -2.68
N ILE A 137 26.47 5.43 -1.74
CA ILE A 137 25.75 4.50 -0.86
C ILE A 137 24.27 4.83 -0.95
N VAL A 138 23.44 3.82 -1.10
CA VAL A 138 21.98 3.96 -1.05
C VAL A 138 21.45 3.15 0.12
N LEU A 139 20.81 3.84 1.07
CA LEU A 139 20.08 3.21 2.15
C LEU A 139 18.70 2.80 1.61
N VAL A 140 18.36 1.52 1.72
CA VAL A 140 17.01 1.04 1.40
C VAL A 140 16.27 0.84 2.71
N THR A 141 15.16 1.55 2.88
CA THR A 141 14.40 1.57 4.13
C THR A 141 12.91 1.41 3.88
N LEU A 142 12.20 1.01 4.93
CA LEU A 142 10.74 0.99 4.99
C LEU A 142 10.29 1.36 6.41
N SER A 143 9.06 1.84 6.56
CA SER A 143 8.44 2.25 7.82
C SER A 143 9.22 3.37 8.55
N SER A 144 9.12 3.47 9.87
CA SER A 144 9.59 4.61 10.69
C SER A 144 11.10 4.86 10.63
N ILE A 145 11.92 3.83 10.37
CA ILE A 145 13.38 4.00 10.22
C ILE A 145 13.72 4.98 9.07
N THR A 146 12.83 5.13 8.10
CA THR A 146 12.98 6.06 6.99
C THR A 146 13.11 7.52 7.48
N THR A 147 12.32 7.93 8.46
CA THR A 147 12.39 9.26 9.07
C THR A 147 13.76 9.51 9.69
N THR A 148 14.30 8.52 10.42
CA THR A 148 15.66 8.59 10.97
C THR A 148 16.71 8.71 9.86
N ALA A 149 16.60 7.88 8.82
CA ALA A 149 17.51 7.92 7.68
C ALA A 149 17.47 9.27 6.96
N ARG A 150 16.28 9.90 6.77
CA ARG A 150 16.15 11.26 6.21
C ARG A 150 16.93 12.30 7.00
N GLY A 151 16.95 12.20 8.34
CA GLY A 151 17.76 13.08 9.19
C GLY A 151 19.26 12.89 8.99
N VAL A 152 19.69 11.64 8.83
CA VAL A 152 21.11 11.29 8.66
C VAL A 152 21.64 11.72 7.29
N ILE A 153 20.94 11.40 6.20
CA ILE A 153 21.43 11.68 4.83
C ILE A 153 21.62 13.17 4.55
N LYS A 154 20.95 14.07 5.30
CA LYS A 154 21.16 15.51 5.19
C LYS A 154 22.62 15.94 5.48
N LYS A 155 23.36 15.12 6.25
CA LYS A 155 24.75 15.37 6.63
C LYS A 155 25.77 14.70 5.69
N TYR A 156 25.30 13.81 4.81
CA TYR A 156 26.14 12.99 3.94
C TYR A 156 25.69 13.11 2.49
N PRO A 157 26.28 14.01 1.69
CA PRO A 157 25.82 14.29 0.33
C PRO A 157 26.02 13.13 -0.64
N ASP A 158 26.89 12.17 -0.30
CA ASP A 158 27.15 10.96 -1.08
C ASP A 158 26.29 9.74 -0.66
N VAL A 159 25.37 9.96 0.30
CA VAL A 159 24.42 8.93 0.74
C VAL A 159 23.02 9.27 0.23
N GLY A 160 22.42 8.35 -0.51
CA GLY A 160 21.05 8.41 -0.96
C GLY A 160 20.12 7.51 -0.13
N LEU A 161 18.83 7.70 -0.28
CA LEU A 161 17.79 6.93 0.39
C LEU A 161 16.78 6.46 -0.63
N LEU A 162 16.46 5.17 -0.59
CA LEU A 162 15.35 4.56 -1.30
C LEU A 162 14.35 4.06 -0.27
N LYS A 163 13.21 4.74 -0.18
CA LYS A 163 12.12 4.32 0.68
C LYS A 163 11.20 3.37 -0.08
N LEU A 164 10.93 2.22 0.49
CA LEU A 164 9.91 1.30 0.00
C LEU A 164 8.62 1.54 0.79
N ARG A 165 7.54 1.95 0.11
CA ARG A 165 6.20 2.04 0.69
C ARG A 165 5.40 0.79 0.37
N LEU A 166 5.37 0.37 -0.90
CA LEU A 166 4.81 -0.90 -1.33
C LEU A 166 5.88 -1.99 -1.24
N PHE A 167 5.68 -2.95 -0.34
CA PHE A 167 6.62 -4.06 -0.13
C PHE A 167 6.18 -5.33 -0.86
N LYS A 168 4.92 -5.65 -0.79
CA LYS A 168 4.27 -6.74 -1.51
C LYS A 168 3.09 -6.14 -2.30
N THR A 169 3.07 -6.14 -3.61
CA THR A 169 4.05 -6.65 -4.58
C THR A 169 5.32 -5.81 -4.58
N PHE A 170 6.51 -6.45 -4.67
CA PHE A 170 7.75 -5.68 -4.73
C PHE A 170 7.79 -4.83 -6.02
N PRO A 171 8.01 -3.50 -5.92
CA PRO A 171 8.05 -2.61 -7.07
C PRO A 171 9.18 -2.99 -8.02
N ARG A 172 8.88 -3.02 -9.31
CA ARG A 172 9.85 -3.42 -10.37
C ARG A 172 10.25 -2.25 -11.25
N LYS A 173 9.56 -1.11 -11.13
CA LYS A 173 9.76 0.11 -11.93
C LYS A 173 10.37 1.22 -11.09
#